data_b859d11067be56565cfe62d12ecfc3ab
#
_entry.id   b859d11067be56565cfe62d12ecfc3ab
#
_cell.length_a   1.000
_cell.length_b   1.000
_cell.length_c   1.000
_cell.angle_alpha   90.00
_cell.angle_beta   90.00
_cell.angle_gamma   90.00
#
_symmetry.space_group_name_H-M   'P 1'
#
loop_
_entity.id
_entity.type
_entity.pdbx_description
1 polymer ?
#
loop_
_entity_poly.entity_id
_entity_poly.type
_entity_poly.pdbx_seq_one_letter_code
_entity_poly.pdbx_strand_id
1 'polypeptide(L)'
;MAGFEHLLNSYDVGDELDAIASSDPPAYLRRCFAEGISSPELSFARVQQLTVCVMVLDSILNDREYESLEPELVADWRAHYGRHCALLKDAAVAALRRALENVRKQDADAAAELEELEHRLAPA
;
A
#
# COMPACT_ATOMS: atom_id res chain seq x y z
N MET A 1 3.03 -10.56 13.18
CA MET A 1 3.78 -10.45 11.93
C MET A 1 4.38 -9.07 11.80
N ALA A 2 5.65 -8.98 11.47
CA ALA A 2 6.30 -7.71 11.22
C ALA A 2 5.69 -7.04 9.98
N GLY A 3 5.51 -5.75 10.03
CA GLY A 3 4.90 -4.98 8.96
C GLY A 3 5.92 -4.15 8.20
N PHE A 4 6.75 -4.75 7.37
CA PHE A 4 7.63 -4.02 6.46
C PHE A 4 8.50 -2.95 7.16
N GLU A 5 9.18 -3.35 8.20
CA GLU A 5 9.95 -2.46 9.06
C GLU A 5 11.00 -1.62 8.32
N HIS A 6 11.64 -2.21 7.33
CA HIS A 6 12.65 -1.50 6.55
C HIS A 6 12.03 -0.39 5.70
N LEU A 7 10.96 -0.72 4.96
CA LEU A 7 10.25 0.25 4.14
C LEU A 7 9.66 1.38 4.96
N LEU A 8 9.07 1.04 6.11
CA LEU A 8 8.33 2.00 6.92
C LEU A 8 9.15 2.62 8.05
N ASN A 9 10.46 2.42 8.05
CA ASN A 9 11.34 3.04 9.03
C ASN A 9 11.17 4.56 9.02
N SER A 10 10.88 5.12 10.19
CA SER A 10 10.66 6.57 10.39
C SER A 10 9.45 7.13 9.64
N TYR A 11 8.55 6.28 9.14
CA TYR A 11 7.33 6.74 8.48
C TYR A 11 6.16 6.70 9.46
N ASP A 12 5.37 7.76 9.49
CA ASP A 12 4.20 7.84 10.36
C ASP A 12 2.98 7.21 9.67
N VAL A 13 2.80 5.91 9.90
CA VAL A 13 1.68 5.16 9.35
C VAL A 13 0.34 5.71 9.86
N GLY A 14 0.29 6.14 11.11
CA GLY A 14 -0.92 6.70 11.70
C GLY A 14 -1.40 7.95 10.97
N ASP A 15 -0.48 8.86 10.63
CA ASP A 15 -0.81 10.06 9.86
C ASP A 15 -1.35 9.70 8.48
N GLU A 16 -0.76 8.69 7.84
CA GLU A 16 -1.24 8.25 6.53
C GLU A 16 -2.65 7.66 6.62
N LEU A 17 -2.92 6.86 7.65
CA LEU A 17 -4.25 6.30 7.88
C LEU A 17 -5.28 7.40 8.15
N ASP A 18 -4.90 8.43 8.91
CA ASP A 18 -5.77 9.57 9.16
C ASP A 18 -6.09 10.32 7.86
N ALA A 19 -5.10 10.48 6.99
CA ALA A 19 -5.30 11.12 5.69
C ALA A 19 -6.26 10.32 4.82
N ILE A 20 -6.14 9.00 4.80
CA ILE A 20 -7.06 8.11 4.07
C ILE A 20 -8.47 8.25 4.64
N ALA A 21 -8.60 8.19 5.96
CA ALA A 21 -9.89 8.26 6.64
C ALA A 21 -10.58 9.61 6.47
N SER A 22 -9.82 10.69 6.36
CA SER A 22 -10.34 12.04 6.19
C SER A 22 -10.80 12.35 4.77
N SER A 23 -10.49 11.46 3.84
CA SER A 23 -10.84 11.59 2.43
C SER A 23 -11.84 10.49 2.08
N ASP A 24 -12.13 10.34 0.79
CA ASP A 24 -12.82 9.16 0.29
C ASP A 24 -11.76 8.06 0.12
N PRO A 25 -11.77 7.00 0.96
CA PRO A 25 -10.70 5.99 0.93
C PRO A 25 -10.42 5.39 -0.46
N PRO A 26 -11.41 4.92 -1.25
CA PRO A 26 -11.11 4.41 -2.58
C PRO A 26 -10.49 5.45 -3.52
N ALA A 27 -10.95 6.69 -3.44
CA ALA A 27 -10.41 7.76 -4.27
C ALA A 27 -8.97 8.10 -3.87
N TYR A 28 -8.69 8.11 -2.58
CA TYR A 28 -7.35 8.33 -2.06
C TYR A 28 -6.38 7.25 -2.56
N LEU A 29 -6.78 5.98 -2.41
CA LEU A 29 -5.97 4.85 -2.86
C LEU A 29 -5.74 4.89 -4.37
N ARG A 30 -6.80 5.18 -5.14
CA ARG A 30 -6.70 5.28 -6.59
C ARG A 30 -5.68 6.34 -7.00
N ARG A 31 -5.74 7.50 -6.38
CA ARG A 31 -4.82 8.59 -6.66
C ARG A 31 -3.39 8.21 -6.34
N CYS A 32 -3.17 7.56 -5.19
CA CYS A 32 -1.86 7.10 -4.79
C CYS A 32 -1.25 6.13 -5.82
N PHE A 33 -2.04 5.16 -6.27
CA PHE A 33 -1.57 4.19 -7.26
C PHE A 33 -1.31 4.84 -8.62
N ALA A 34 -2.20 5.75 -9.04
CA ALA A 34 -2.02 6.47 -10.30
C ALA A 34 -0.73 7.31 -10.29
N GLU A 35 -0.48 8.01 -9.19
CA GLU A 35 0.75 8.80 -9.05
C GLU A 35 1.99 7.90 -9.02
N GLY A 36 1.90 6.75 -8.38
CA GLY A 36 2.98 5.77 -8.37
C GLY A 36 3.32 5.25 -9.76
N ILE A 37 2.32 5.12 -10.63
CA ILE A 37 2.53 4.68 -12.02
C ILE A 37 3.06 5.80 -12.90
N SER A 38 2.56 7.02 -12.74
CA SER A 38 2.83 8.12 -13.67
C SER A 38 4.01 9.01 -13.31
N SER A 39 4.47 9.01 -12.06
CA SER A 39 5.58 9.87 -11.63
C SER A 39 6.87 9.46 -12.33
N PRO A 40 7.64 10.43 -12.87
CA PRO A 40 8.92 10.09 -13.55
C PRO A 40 9.93 9.47 -12.58
N GLU A 41 9.95 9.91 -11.34
CA GLU A 41 10.79 9.35 -10.29
C GLU A 41 9.96 9.14 -9.03
N LEU A 42 10.29 8.11 -8.27
CA LEU A 42 9.64 7.81 -7.00
C LEU A 42 10.63 8.06 -5.87
N SER A 43 10.37 9.09 -5.06
CA SER A 43 11.13 9.31 -3.83
C SER A 43 10.84 8.17 -2.84
N PHE A 44 11.73 7.97 -1.89
CA PHE A 44 11.52 6.96 -0.86
C PHE A 44 10.23 7.25 -0.06
N ALA A 45 9.96 8.53 0.23
CA ALA A 45 8.71 8.90 0.91
C ALA A 45 7.47 8.50 0.11
N ARG A 46 7.52 8.62 -1.21
CA ARG A 46 6.42 8.17 -2.08
C ARG A 46 6.27 6.66 -2.05
N VAL A 47 7.39 5.94 -2.03
CA VAL A 47 7.37 4.48 -1.91
C VAL A 47 6.77 4.05 -0.57
N GLN A 48 7.10 4.76 0.52
CA GLN A 48 6.51 4.51 1.83
C GLN A 48 5.00 4.73 1.82
N GLN A 49 4.55 5.82 1.24
CA GLN A 49 3.12 6.12 1.10
C GLN A 49 2.41 5.01 0.32
N LEU A 50 2.99 4.61 -0.80
CA LEU A 50 2.45 3.54 -1.62
C LEU A 50 2.37 2.23 -0.82
N THR A 51 3.39 1.92 -0.03
CA THR A 51 3.43 0.73 0.80
C THR A 51 2.22 0.68 1.75
N VAL A 52 1.96 1.78 2.46
CA VAL A 52 0.81 1.85 3.37
C VAL A 52 -0.51 1.68 2.61
N CYS A 53 -0.65 2.35 1.47
CA CYS A 53 -1.87 2.23 0.67
C CYS A 53 -2.11 0.79 0.19
N VAL A 54 -1.05 0.08 -0.20
CA VAL A 54 -1.18 -1.32 -0.61
C VAL A 54 -1.49 -2.23 0.57
N MET A 55 -0.91 -1.96 1.74
CA MET A 55 -1.24 -2.71 2.96
C MET A 55 -2.72 -2.58 3.29
N VAL A 56 -3.26 -1.37 3.19
CA VAL A 56 -4.69 -1.12 3.41
C VAL A 56 -5.52 -1.91 2.39
N LEU A 57 -5.16 -1.85 1.12
CA LEU A 57 -5.87 -2.57 0.07
C LEU A 57 -5.82 -4.08 0.29
N ASP A 58 -4.65 -4.63 0.60
CA ASP A 58 -4.49 -6.06 0.88
C ASP A 58 -5.34 -6.49 2.08
N SER A 59 -5.34 -5.68 3.14
CA SER A 59 -6.14 -5.97 4.32
C SER A 59 -7.65 -5.98 4.01
N ILE A 60 -8.11 -5.04 3.19
CA ILE A 60 -9.51 -4.97 2.78
C ILE A 60 -9.89 -6.16 1.89
N LEU A 61 -9.07 -6.49 0.90
CA LEU A 61 -9.42 -7.50 -0.10
C LEU A 61 -9.15 -8.93 0.36
N ASN A 62 -8.10 -9.14 1.13
CA ASN A 62 -7.63 -10.48 1.48
C ASN A 62 -7.76 -10.80 2.97
N ASP A 63 -8.36 -9.91 3.74
CA ASP A 63 -8.55 -10.06 5.19
C ASP A 63 -7.22 -10.34 5.91
N ARG A 64 -6.15 -9.73 5.46
CA ARG A 64 -4.84 -9.90 6.06
C ARG A 64 -4.65 -8.91 7.21
N GLU A 65 -4.14 -9.37 8.32
CA GLU A 65 -3.87 -8.53 9.46
C GLU A 65 -2.48 -7.90 9.38
N TYR A 66 -2.42 -6.62 9.70
CA TYR A 66 -1.19 -5.88 9.86
C TYR A 66 -1.20 -5.22 11.23
N GLU A 67 -0.08 -5.24 11.91
CA GLU A 67 0.03 -4.70 13.26
C GLU A 67 -0.38 -3.23 13.35
N SER A 68 -0.07 -2.45 12.32
CA SER A 68 -0.37 -1.03 12.27
C SER A 68 -1.80 -0.69 11.83
N LEU A 69 -2.59 -1.68 11.43
CA LEU A 69 -3.97 -1.47 10.97
C LEU A 69 -4.95 -2.06 11.96
N GLU A 70 -5.84 -1.22 12.48
CA GLU A 70 -6.88 -1.68 13.40
C GLU A 70 -7.90 -2.54 12.67
N PRO A 71 -8.19 -3.77 13.17
CA PRO A 71 -9.14 -4.67 12.50
C PRO A 71 -10.54 -4.06 12.32
N GLU A 72 -10.98 -3.27 13.28
CA GLU A 72 -12.30 -2.64 13.24
C GLU A 72 -12.40 -1.61 12.12
N LEU A 73 -11.35 -0.82 11.92
CA LEU A 73 -11.27 0.16 10.85
C LEU A 73 -11.28 -0.53 9.48
N VAL A 74 -10.50 -1.59 9.34
CA VAL A 74 -10.45 -2.36 8.09
C VAL A 74 -11.79 -3.01 7.80
N ALA A 75 -12.46 -3.57 8.81
CA ALA A 75 -13.78 -4.18 8.64
C ALA A 75 -14.81 -3.15 8.16
N ASP A 76 -14.77 -1.95 8.73
CA ASP A 76 -15.66 -0.86 8.34
C ASP A 76 -15.41 -0.45 6.88
N TRP A 77 -14.16 -0.27 6.50
CA TRP A 77 -13.80 0.07 5.12
C TRP A 77 -14.18 -1.03 4.14
N ARG A 78 -14.01 -2.30 4.52
CA ARG A 78 -14.42 -3.43 3.68
C ARG A 78 -15.93 -3.40 3.45
N ALA A 79 -16.71 -3.16 4.49
CA ALA A 79 -18.17 -3.12 4.40
C ALA A 79 -18.64 -2.00 3.47
N HIS A 80 -18.01 -0.82 3.55
CA HIS A 80 -18.43 0.35 2.79
C HIS A 80 -17.79 0.44 1.40
N TYR A 81 -16.54 -0.02 1.24
CA TYR A 81 -15.74 0.27 0.05
C TYR A 81 -15.15 -0.97 -0.62
N GLY A 82 -15.45 -2.16 -0.14
CA GLY A 82 -14.83 -3.38 -0.67
C GLY A 82 -14.95 -3.54 -2.18
N ARG A 83 -16.11 -3.24 -2.74
CA ARG A 83 -16.34 -3.36 -4.19
C ARG A 83 -15.50 -2.38 -4.98
N HIS A 84 -15.39 -1.15 -4.49
CA HIS A 84 -14.59 -0.13 -5.16
C HIS A 84 -13.10 -0.46 -5.06
N CYS A 85 -12.68 -0.95 -3.91
CA CYS A 85 -11.28 -1.32 -3.69
C CYS A 85 -10.86 -2.52 -4.55
N ALA A 86 -11.77 -3.46 -4.80
CA ALA A 86 -11.48 -4.61 -5.66
C ALA A 86 -11.03 -4.19 -7.07
N LEU A 87 -11.54 -3.07 -7.57
CA LEU A 87 -11.19 -2.55 -8.88
C LEU A 87 -9.80 -1.92 -8.92
N LEU A 88 -9.16 -1.71 -7.77
CA LEU A 88 -7.87 -1.04 -7.67
C LEU A 88 -6.68 -2.00 -7.65
N LYS A 89 -6.95 -3.30 -7.61
CA LYS A 89 -5.88 -4.31 -7.46
C LYS A 89 -4.82 -4.22 -8.56
N ASP A 90 -5.25 -4.15 -9.81
CA ASP A 90 -4.32 -4.11 -10.94
C ASP A 90 -3.46 -2.85 -10.92
N ALA A 91 -4.04 -1.71 -10.58
CA ALA A 91 -3.30 -0.46 -10.47
C ALA A 91 -2.29 -0.53 -9.31
N ALA A 92 -2.67 -1.14 -8.20
CA ALA A 92 -1.78 -1.31 -7.06
C ALA A 92 -0.58 -2.19 -7.43
N VAL A 93 -0.81 -3.29 -8.12
CA VAL A 93 0.26 -4.18 -8.57
C VAL A 93 1.21 -3.46 -9.54
N ALA A 94 0.65 -2.71 -10.49
CA ALA A 94 1.47 -1.95 -11.44
C ALA A 94 2.33 -0.91 -10.73
N ALA A 95 1.78 -0.20 -9.74
CA ALA A 95 2.52 0.77 -8.94
C ALA A 95 3.63 0.11 -8.13
N LEU A 96 3.34 -1.05 -7.52
CA LEU A 96 4.33 -1.81 -6.75
C LEU A 96 5.50 -2.27 -7.62
N ARG A 97 5.22 -2.77 -8.81
CA ARG A 97 6.27 -3.23 -9.73
C ARG A 97 7.17 -2.09 -10.15
N ARG A 98 6.59 -0.93 -10.38
CA ARG A 98 7.35 0.25 -10.73
C ARG A 98 8.23 0.71 -9.56
N ALA A 99 7.67 0.75 -8.35
CA ALA A 99 8.42 1.08 -7.15
C ALA A 99 9.56 0.07 -6.93
N LEU A 100 9.30 -1.20 -7.16
CA LEU A 100 10.28 -2.27 -7.01
C LEU A 100 11.48 -2.06 -7.96
N GLU A 101 11.23 -1.76 -9.23
CA GLU A 101 12.29 -1.47 -10.18
C GLU A 101 13.15 -0.29 -9.72
N ASN A 102 12.49 0.74 -9.20
CA ASN A 102 13.15 1.94 -8.75
C ASN A 102 14.03 1.71 -7.52
N VAL A 103 13.50 0.93 -6.56
CA VAL A 103 14.17 0.68 -5.28
C VAL A 103 15.23 -0.40 -5.37
N ARG A 104 15.05 -1.39 -6.25
CA ARG A 104 15.96 -2.54 -6.40
C ARG A 104 17.41 -2.14 -6.59
N LYS A 105 17.65 -1.04 -7.27
CA LYS A 105 18.99 -0.53 -7.55
C LYS A 105 19.64 0.15 -6.36
N GLN A 106 18.86 0.57 -5.39
CA GLN A 106 19.31 1.41 -4.28
C GLN A 106 19.26 0.71 -2.93
N ASP A 107 18.30 -0.19 -2.73
CA ASP A 107 18.03 -0.79 -1.43
C ASP A 107 17.42 -2.19 -1.61
N ALA A 108 18.28 -3.20 -1.49
CA ALA A 108 17.84 -4.57 -1.69
C ALA A 108 16.86 -5.05 -0.61
N ASP A 109 16.98 -4.55 0.62
CA ASP A 109 16.08 -4.94 1.70
C ASP A 109 14.68 -4.37 1.49
N ALA A 110 14.60 -3.11 1.07
CA ALA A 110 13.32 -2.51 0.71
C ALA A 110 12.68 -3.22 -0.49
N ALA A 111 13.49 -3.60 -1.47
CA ALA A 111 13.00 -4.35 -2.63
C ALA A 111 12.41 -5.69 -2.23
N ALA A 112 13.07 -6.41 -1.31
CA ALA A 112 12.55 -7.70 -0.82
C ALA A 112 11.21 -7.54 -0.12
N GLU A 113 11.04 -6.47 0.64
CA GLU A 113 9.76 -6.18 1.31
C GLU A 113 8.66 -5.84 0.31
N LEU A 114 8.98 -5.09 -0.74
CA LEU A 114 8.01 -4.78 -1.80
C LEU A 114 7.59 -6.04 -2.56
N GLU A 115 8.52 -6.95 -2.83
CA GLU A 115 8.21 -8.23 -3.47
C GLU A 115 7.25 -9.05 -2.60
N GLU A 116 7.49 -9.08 -1.30
CA GLU A 116 6.63 -9.77 -0.35
C GLU A 116 5.22 -9.16 -0.35
N LEU A 117 5.14 -7.83 -0.36
CA LEU A 117 3.86 -7.13 -0.37
C LEU A 117 3.07 -7.41 -1.65
N GLU A 118 3.75 -7.41 -2.80
CA GLU A 118 3.10 -7.76 -4.07
C GLU A 118 2.57 -9.19 -4.03
N HIS A 119 3.35 -10.11 -3.49
CA HIS A 119 2.95 -11.51 -3.37
C HIS A 119 1.73 -11.68 -2.46
N ARG A 120 1.65 -10.91 -1.38
CA ARG A 120 0.49 -10.94 -0.49
C ARG A 120 -0.76 -10.41 -1.17
N LEU A 121 -0.63 -9.30 -1.89
CA LEU A 121 -1.77 -8.66 -2.56
C LEU A 121 -2.29 -9.52 -3.71
N ALA A 122 -1.41 -10.06 -4.50
CA ALA A 122 -1.75 -10.83 -5.70
C ALA A 122 -0.90 -12.10 -5.79
N PRO A 123 -1.18 -13.10 -4.98
CA PRO A 123 -0.45 -14.37 -5.06
C PRO A 123 -0.70 -15.01 -6.41
N ALA A 124 0.38 -15.42 -7.05
CA ALA A 124 0.30 -16.03 -8.38
C ALA A 124 -0.23 -17.47 -8.31
#